data_078e5fcd328278707f3d5048a6606f9b
#
_entry.id   078e5fcd328278707f3d5048a6606f9b
#
_cell.length_a   1.000
_cell.length_b   1.000
_cell.length_c   1.000
_cell.angle_alpha   90.00
_cell.angle_beta   90.00
_cell.angle_gamma   90.00
#
_symmetry.space_group_name_H-M   'P 1'
#
loop_
_entity.id
_entity.type
_entity.pdbx_description
1 polymer ?
#
loop_
_entity_poly.entity_id
_entity_poly.type
_entity_poly.pdbx_seq_one_letter_code
_entity_poly.pdbx_strand_id
1 'polypeptide(L)'
;MSRHIEGVSHLDKGHELYQKENKSSKVLLLRNRGILYAVLIQDNRIRKVVREEKEEFPIGTVVLGKVLNVAKQFQGAFLALEDQKGTKGRTGFLQIKENIRYNPVNREADGRILCGDEIPVQI
;
A
#
# COMPACT_ATOMS: atom_id res chain seq x y z
N MET A 1 -4.36 -16.56 -3.07
CA MET A 1 -5.17 -16.91 -4.26
C MET A 1 -4.99 -15.85 -5.32
N SER A 2 -4.54 -16.25 -6.48
CA SER A 2 -4.42 -15.30 -7.59
C SER A 2 -5.81 -15.01 -8.18
N ARG A 3 -6.02 -13.77 -8.56
CA ARG A 3 -7.25 -13.34 -9.22
C ARG A 3 -6.90 -12.96 -10.65
N HIS A 4 -7.68 -13.45 -11.59
CA HIS A 4 -7.53 -13.02 -12.97
C HIS A 4 -8.10 -11.61 -13.12
N ILE A 5 -7.29 -10.73 -13.64
CA ILE A 5 -7.68 -9.36 -14.01
C ILE A 5 -7.33 -9.18 -15.46
N GLU A 6 -8.25 -8.65 -16.25
CA GLU A 6 -8.01 -8.43 -17.68
C GLU A 6 -6.76 -7.58 -17.89
N GLY A 7 -5.91 -8.01 -18.81
CA GLY A 7 -4.66 -7.34 -19.11
C GLY A 7 -3.48 -7.68 -18.19
N VAL A 8 -3.71 -8.52 -17.20
CA VAL A 8 -2.65 -8.97 -16.29
C VAL A 8 -2.02 -10.25 -16.83
N SER A 9 -0.69 -10.27 -16.91
CA SER A 9 0.07 -11.43 -17.36
C SER A 9 0.72 -12.15 -16.19
N HIS A 10 0.84 -13.45 -16.31
CA HIS A 10 1.60 -14.22 -15.34
C HIS A 10 3.09 -13.99 -15.52
N LEU A 11 3.79 -13.86 -14.40
CA LEU A 11 5.25 -13.79 -14.37
C LEU A 11 5.82 -15.19 -14.12
N ASP A 12 6.99 -15.47 -14.70
CA ASP A 12 7.64 -16.78 -14.55
C ASP A 12 7.93 -17.13 -13.09
N LYS A 13 8.17 -16.16 -12.25
CA LYS A 13 8.57 -16.34 -10.86
C LYS A 13 7.58 -15.77 -9.86
N GLY A 14 6.37 -15.49 -10.29
CA GLY A 14 5.35 -14.92 -9.42
C GLY A 14 4.00 -14.88 -10.07
N HIS A 15 3.02 -14.47 -9.29
CA HIS A 15 1.65 -14.30 -9.76
C HIS A 15 1.23 -12.87 -9.52
N GLU A 16 0.76 -12.23 -10.56
CA GLU A 16 0.12 -10.93 -10.41
C GLU A 16 -1.26 -11.12 -9.77
N LEU A 17 -1.47 -10.49 -8.62
CA LEU A 17 -2.73 -10.57 -7.88
C LEU A 17 -3.65 -9.42 -8.22
N TYR A 18 -3.10 -8.29 -8.58
CA TYR A 18 -3.85 -7.08 -8.85
C TYR A 18 -3.03 -6.14 -9.71
N GLN A 19 -3.68 -5.50 -10.66
CA GLN A 19 -3.10 -4.43 -11.44
C GLN A 19 -4.11 -3.30 -11.56
N LYS A 20 -3.68 -2.08 -11.25
CA LYS A 20 -4.44 -0.88 -11.56
C LYS A 20 -3.57 0.03 -12.42
N GLU A 21 -4.14 0.52 -13.50
CA GLU A 21 -3.43 1.25 -14.52
C GLU A 21 -4.12 2.59 -14.80
N ASN A 22 -3.33 3.61 -14.98
CA ASN A 22 -3.73 4.92 -15.47
C ASN A 22 -2.78 5.26 -16.63
N LYS A 23 -3.02 6.35 -17.36
CA LYS A 23 -2.32 6.73 -18.60
C LYS A 23 -0.82 6.41 -18.65
N SER A 24 -0.09 6.73 -17.60
CA SER A 24 1.36 6.52 -17.52
C SER A 24 1.79 5.82 -16.25
N SER A 25 0.85 5.41 -15.43
CA SER A 25 1.11 4.87 -14.10
C SER A 25 0.39 3.55 -13.87
N LYS A 26 1.04 2.67 -13.12
CA LYS A 26 0.57 1.32 -12.90
C LYS A 26 1.00 0.85 -11.52
N VAL A 27 0.10 0.20 -10.81
CA VAL A 27 0.42 -0.53 -9.57
C VAL A 27 0.18 -2.01 -9.81
N LEU A 28 1.19 -2.80 -9.51
CA LEU A 28 1.11 -4.25 -9.52
C LEU A 28 1.16 -4.77 -8.10
N LEU A 29 0.25 -5.66 -7.76
CA LEU A 29 0.38 -6.53 -6.59
C LEU A 29 0.76 -7.91 -7.11
N LEU A 30 1.87 -8.42 -6.69
CA LEU A 30 2.34 -9.72 -7.12
C LEU A 30 2.89 -10.51 -5.94
N ARG A 31 2.82 -11.81 -6.05
CA ARG A 31 3.41 -12.73 -5.07
C ARG A 31 4.52 -13.51 -5.75
N ASN A 32 5.69 -13.47 -5.15
CA ASN A 32 6.85 -14.20 -5.63
C ASN A 32 7.46 -14.97 -4.46
N ARG A 33 7.57 -16.28 -4.59
CA ARG A 33 8.08 -17.16 -3.54
C ARG A 33 7.38 -16.98 -2.20
N GLY A 34 6.06 -16.78 -2.25
CA GLY A 34 5.23 -16.57 -1.07
C GLY A 34 5.27 -15.18 -0.46
N ILE A 35 6.06 -14.27 -1.00
CA ILE A 35 6.17 -12.89 -0.51
C ILE A 35 5.35 -11.97 -1.42
N LEU A 36 4.54 -11.13 -0.81
CA LEU A 36 3.73 -10.14 -1.51
C LEU A 36 4.54 -8.87 -1.76
N TYR A 37 4.46 -8.37 -2.98
CA TYR A 37 5.08 -7.12 -3.39
C TYR A 37 4.04 -6.18 -3.98
N ALA A 38 4.17 -4.90 -3.69
CA ALA A 38 3.47 -3.84 -4.40
C ALA A 38 4.51 -3.03 -5.19
N VAL A 39 4.29 -2.89 -6.48
CA VAL A 39 5.23 -2.21 -7.38
C VAL A 39 4.52 -1.05 -8.05
N LEU A 40 5.05 0.15 -7.86
CA LEU A 40 4.60 1.34 -8.56
C LEU A 40 5.49 1.56 -9.78
N ILE A 41 4.86 1.61 -10.96
CA ILE A 41 5.53 1.87 -12.23
C ILE A 41 4.95 3.15 -12.81
N GLN A 42 5.81 4.08 -13.16
CA GLN A 42 5.44 5.32 -13.84
C GLN A 42 6.35 5.55 -15.04
N ASP A 43 5.76 5.90 -16.17
CA ASP A 43 6.50 6.14 -17.41
C ASP A 43 7.45 4.99 -17.76
N ASN A 44 6.96 3.75 -17.62
CA ASN A 44 7.71 2.51 -17.84
C ASN A 44 8.93 2.32 -16.92
N ARG A 45 8.93 3.00 -15.78
CA ARG A 45 10.00 2.86 -14.79
C ARG A 45 9.43 2.45 -13.44
N ILE A 46 10.11 1.53 -12.77
CA ILE A 46 9.78 1.20 -11.39
C ILE A 46 10.15 2.39 -10.50
N ARG A 47 9.15 2.95 -9.83
CA ARG A 47 9.34 4.09 -8.93
C ARG A 47 9.42 3.68 -7.48
N LYS A 48 8.71 2.62 -7.12
CA LYS A 48 8.67 2.15 -5.74
C LYS A 48 8.34 0.67 -5.70
N VAL A 49 9.01 -0.04 -4.82
CA VAL A 49 8.70 -1.43 -4.50
C VAL A 49 8.49 -1.51 -3.00
N VAL A 50 7.36 -2.08 -2.59
CA VAL A 50 7.06 -2.38 -1.20
C VAL A 50 6.94 -3.89 -1.07
N ARG A 51 7.63 -4.44 -0.12
CA ARG A 51 7.62 -5.87 0.16
C ARG A 51 6.89 -6.13 1.47
N GLU A 52 6.05 -7.17 1.47
CA GLU A 52 5.45 -7.67 2.70
C GLU A 52 6.54 -8.16 3.65
N GLU A 53 6.49 -7.70 4.88
CA GLU A 53 7.37 -8.17 5.93
C GLU A 53 6.69 -9.29 6.69
N LYS A 54 7.33 -10.46 6.77
CA LYS A 54 6.79 -11.57 7.54
C LYS A 54 6.95 -11.33 9.03
N GLU A 55 5.91 -11.66 9.79
CA GLU A 55 5.90 -11.92 11.23
C GLU A 55 5.90 -10.73 12.19
N GLU A 56 5.81 -9.51 11.72
CA GLU A 56 6.03 -8.43 12.68
C GLU A 56 4.77 -7.72 13.10
N PHE A 57 3.69 -7.85 12.33
CA PHE A 57 2.38 -7.38 12.75
C PHE A 57 1.35 -8.48 12.54
N PRO A 58 0.91 -9.15 13.60
CA PRO A 58 -0.18 -10.10 13.48
C PRO A 58 -1.42 -9.45 12.87
N ILE A 59 -2.18 -10.21 12.12
CA ILE A 59 -3.45 -9.76 11.56
C ILE A 59 -4.35 -9.27 12.69
N GLY A 60 -4.97 -8.12 12.52
CA GLY A 60 -5.78 -7.48 13.53
C GLY A 60 -5.06 -6.45 14.40
N THR A 61 -3.72 -6.41 14.34
CA THR A 61 -2.95 -5.41 15.07
C THR A 61 -3.26 -4.01 14.55
N VAL A 62 -3.47 -3.07 15.46
CA VAL A 62 -3.64 -1.65 15.12
C VAL A 62 -2.31 -0.96 15.36
N VAL A 63 -1.85 -0.26 14.35
CA VAL A 63 -0.58 0.50 14.39
C VAL A 63 -0.82 1.90 13.86
N LEU A 64 0.09 2.82 14.21
CA LEU A 64 0.07 4.16 13.66
C LEU A 64 0.85 4.17 12.35
N GLY A 65 0.17 4.54 11.27
CA GLY A 65 0.80 4.67 9.96
C GLY A 65 1.02 6.13 9.60
N LYS A 66 2.23 6.46 9.17
CA LYS A 66 2.54 7.79 8.66
C LYS A 66 2.47 7.77 7.15
N VAL A 67 1.65 8.64 6.58
CA VAL A 67 1.46 8.71 5.13
C VAL A 67 2.72 9.27 4.48
N LEU A 68 3.34 8.46 3.64
CA LEU A 68 4.53 8.83 2.89
C LEU A 68 4.17 9.44 1.54
N ASN A 69 3.17 8.88 0.89
CA ASN A 69 2.76 9.29 -0.43
C ASN A 69 1.31 8.90 -0.69
N VAL A 70 0.55 9.80 -1.28
CA VAL A 70 -0.83 9.54 -1.70
C VAL A 70 -0.85 9.38 -3.21
N ALA A 71 -1.27 8.22 -3.67
CA ALA A 71 -1.41 7.89 -5.08
C ALA A 71 -2.89 7.94 -5.47
N LYS A 72 -3.41 9.14 -5.74
CA LYS A 72 -4.84 9.37 -6.00
C LYS A 72 -5.37 8.55 -7.19
N GLN A 73 -4.58 8.44 -8.25
CA GLN A 73 -4.96 7.67 -9.43
C GLN A 73 -5.13 6.18 -9.13
N PHE A 74 -4.57 5.70 -8.04
CA PHE A 74 -4.69 4.31 -7.60
C PHE A 74 -5.59 4.15 -6.39
N GLN A 75 -6.15 5.25 -5.90
CA GLN A 75 -6.98 5.24 -4.70
C GLN A 75 -6.27 4.56 -3.53
N GLY A 76 -5.03 4.96 -3.28
CA GLY A 76 -4.23 4.36 -2.22
C GLY A 76 -3.16 5.28 -1.69
N ALA A 77 -2.59 4.90 -0.56
CA ALA A 77 -1.48 5.61 0.08
C ALA A 77 -0.44 4.61 0.58
N PHE A 78 0.81 5.01 0.51
CA PHE A 78 1.90 4.27 1.13
C PHE A 78 2.15 4.84 2.52
N LEU A 79 2.24 3.96 3.50
CA LEU A 79 2.39 4.32 4.91
C LEU A 79 3.66 3.72 5.48
N ALA A 80 4.37 4.50 6.26
CA ALA A 80 5.38 3.96 7.16
C ALA A 80 4.68 3.46 8.43
N LEU A 81 4.90 2.21 8.80
CA LEU A 81 4.27 1.58 9.95
C LEU A 81 5.27 1.50 11.09
N GLU A 82 4.84 1.91 12.27
CA GLU A 82 5.63 1.77 13.49
C GLU A 82 4.85 0.92 14.49
N ASP A 83 5.53 -0.04 15.09
CA ASP A 83 4.98 -0.79 16.20
C ASP A 83 5.14 0.01 17.51
N GLN A 84 4.56 -0.50 18.59
CA GLN A 84 4.65 0.14 19.90
C GLN A 84 6.09 0.19 20.44
N LYS A 85 6.99 -0.56 19.83
CA LYS A 85 8.41 -0.59 20.21
C LYS A 85 9.26 0.37 19.39
N GLY A 86 8.62 1.13 18.47
CA GLY A 86 9.33 2.05 17.60
C GLY A 86 10.16 1.38 16.52
N THR A 87 9.85 0.13 16.19
CA THR A 87 10.55 -0.58 15.11
C THR A 87 10.23 0.09 13.79
N LYS A 88 11.24 0.67 13.17
CA LYS A 88 11.11 1.40 11.92
C LYS A 88 11.33 0.47 10.72
N GLY A 89 10.85 0.92 9.57
CA GLY A 89 11.24 0.33 8.28
C GLY A 89 10.17 -0.51 7.62
N ARG A 90 8.94 -0.45 8.11
CA ARG A 90 7.85 -1.14 7.46
C ARG A 90 7.01 -0.20 6.67
N THR A 91 6.63 -0.64 5.50
CA THR A 91 5.74 0.13 4.63
C THR A 91 4.51 -0.70 4.32
N GLY A 92 3.35 -0.07 4.48
CA GLY A 92 2.08 -0.66 4.11
C GLY A 92 1.43 0.11 2.98
N PHE A 93 0.45 -0.50 2.36
CA PHE A 93 -0.39 0.15 1.36
C PHE A 93 -1.82 0.18 1.88
N LEU A 94 -2.39 1.38 1.99
CA LEU A 94 -3.76 1.60 2.39
C LEU A 94 -4.60 1.91 1.17
N GLN A 95 -5.62 1.10 0.92
CA GLN A 95 -6.61 1.42 -0.10
C GLN A 95 -7.54 2.51 0.41
N ILE A 96 -7.63 3.61 -0.31
CA ILE A 96 -8.51 4.73 0.03
C ILE A 96 -9.88 4.48 -0.59
N LYS A 97 -10.93 4.57 0.22
CA LYS A 97 -12.31 4.42 -0.23
C LYS A 97 -13.04 5.75 -0.09
N GLU A 98 -13.81 6.12 -1.10
CA GLU A 98 -14.49 7.41 -1.17
C GLU A 98 -15.49 7.64 -0.05
N ASN A 99 -16.14 6.59 0.43
CA ASN A 99 -17.17 6.68 1.46
C ASN A 99 -16.62 6.60 2.89
N ILE A 100 -15.30 6.54 3.05
CA ILE A 100 -14.65 6.47 4.36
C ILE A 100 -13.97 7.81 4.64
N ARG A 101 -14.23 8.36 5.80
CA ARG A 101 -13.52 9.52 6.29
C ARG A 101 -12.34 9.07 7.12
N TYR A 102 -11.19 9.63 6.84
CA TYR A 102 -9.96 9.30 7.54
C TYR A 102 -9.66 10.40 8.56
N ASN A 103 -9.27 9.98 9.76
CA ASN A 103 -9.05 10.88 10.88
C ASN A 103 -7.59 10.80 11.31
N PRO A 104 -6.71 11.65 10.76
CA PRO A 104 -5.35 11.73 11.25
C PRO A 104 -5.32 12.23 12.70
N VAL A 105 -4.31 11.78 13.44
CA VAL A 105 -4.17 12.14 14.86
C VAL A 105 -3.22 13.33 15.08
N ASN A 106 -2.49 13.73 14.04
CA ASN A 106 -1.48 14.80 14.14
C ASN A 106 -1.92 16.12 13.51
N ARG A 107 -3.16 16.22 13.08
CA ARG A 107 -3.78 17.47 12.61
C ARG A 107 -5.29 17.39 12.73
N GLU A 108 -5.97 18.52 12.54
CA GLU A 108 -7.41 18.56 12.48
C GLU A 108 -7.92 17.76 11.27
N ALA A 109 -8.85 16.85 11.52
CA ALA A 109 -9.38 15.97 10.50
C ALA A 109 -10.36 16.71 9.59
N ASP A 110 -10.18 16.54 8.28
CA ASP A 110 -11.09 17.09 7.27
C ASP A 110 -11.65 16.01 6.34
N GLY A 111 -11.44 14.74 6.71
CA GLY A 111 -11.89 13.59 5.95
C GLY A 111 -10.94 13.15 4.84
N ARG A 112 -9.89 13.92 4.58
CA ARG A 112 -8.89 13.62 3.55
C ARG A 112 -7.67 12.94 4.15
N ILE A 113 -6.91 12.26 3.29
CA ILE A 113 -5.57 11.76 3.60
C ILE A 113 -4.56 12.66 2.90
N LEU A 114 -3.59 13.16 3.64
CA LEU A 114 -2.51 13.98 3.11
C LEU A 114 -1.16 13.38 3.49
N CYS A 115 -0.15 13.65 2.69
CA CYS A 115 1.22 13.26 2.99
C CYS A 115 1.64 13.82 4.36
N GLY A 116 2.23 12.99 5.20
CA GLY A 116 2.63 13.36 6.55
C GLY A 116 1.58 13.08 7.63
N ASP A 117 0.34 12.72 7.24
CA ASP A 117 -0.69 12.35 8.20
C ASP A 117 -0.31 11.10 8.97
N GLU A 118 -0.65 11.06 10.24
CA GLU A 118 -0.53 9.88 11.08
C GLU A 118 -1.92 9.32 11.33
N ILE A 119 -2.13 8.10 10.89
CA ILE A 119 -3.45 7.45 10.87
C ILE A 119 -3.37 6.10 11.55
N PRO A 120 -4.27 5.80 12.51
CA PRO A 120 -4.39 4.44 13.02
C PRO A 120 -4.89 3.51 11.91
N VAL A 121 -4.17 2.42 11.69
CA VAL A 121 -4.53 1.42 10.69
C VAL A 121 -4.49 0.03 11.28
N GLN A 122 -5.32 -0.85 10.79
CA GLN A 122 -5.36 -2.24 11.19
C GLN A 122 -4.76 -3.11 10.09
N ILE A 123 -3.90 -4.01 10.54
CA ILE A 123 -3.25 -4.98 9.64
C ILE A 123 -4.25 -6.06 9.22
#